data_2dfc3b81343b63f650504caf4e109761
#
_entry.id   2dfc3b81343b63f650504caf4e109761
#
_cell.length_a   1.000
_cell.length_b   1.000
_cell.length_c   1.000
_cell.angle_alpha   90.00
_cell.angle_beta   90.00
_cell.angle_gamma   90.00
#
_symmetry.space_group_name_H-M   'P 1'
#
loop_
_entity.id
_entity.type
_entity.pdbx_description
1 polymer ?
#
loop_
_entity_poly.entity_id
_entity_poly.type
_entity_poly.pdbx_seq_one_letter_code
_entity_poly.pdbx_strand_id
1 'polypeptide(L)' 'MMFVKSYEKLDSSAINELKIAKNSVFVTYNSNIDKEYEFKCENTQEFNEKVSNTLKNNESIGKLVNTSIKEGKLVDITK' A
#
# COMPACT_ATOMS: atom_id res chain seq x y z
N MET A 1 -4.88 -9.39 -13.66
CA MET A 1 -3.61 -8.89 -13.10
C MET A 1 -3.17 -9.79 -11.95
N MET A 2 -1.90 -10.12 -11.91
CA MET A 2 -1.36 -10.98 -10.85
C MET A 2 -0.75 -10.12 -9.75
N PHE A 3 -1.13 -10.38 -8.51
CA PHE A 3 -0.55 -9.69 -7.37
C PHE A 3 0.68 -10.44 -6.87
N VAL A 4 1.76 -9.71 -6.60
CA VAL A 4 2.98 -10.27 -6.06
C VAL A 4 2.80 -10.58 -4.58
N LYS A 5 2.13 -9.68 -3.86
CA LYS A 5 1.91 -9.82 -2.42
C LYS A 5 0.59 -9.15 -2.05
N SER A 6 -0.11 -9.74 -1.08
CA SER A 6 -1.36 -9.19 -0.58
C SER A 6 -1.32 -9.17 0.95
N TYR A 7 -1.67 -8.03 1.53
CA TYR A 7 -1.79 -7.86 2.97
C TYR A 7 -3.24 -7.54 3.29
N GLU A 8 -3.93 -8.45 3.93
CA GLU A 8 -5.34 -8.29 4.29
C GLU A 8 -5.50 -8.11 5.79
N LYS A 9 -6.60 -7.48 6.18
CA LYS A 9 -6.96 -7.29 7.59
C LYS A 9 -5.80 -6.68 8.38
N LEU A 10 -5.19 -5.65 7.82
CA LEU A 10 -4.10 -4.96 8.47
C LEU A 10 -4.56 -4.34 9.79
N ASP A 11 -3.73 -4.49 10.81
CA ASP A 11 -3.99 -3.87 12.12
C ASP A 11 -3.56 -2.41 12.07
N SER A 12 -4.26 -1.65 11.22
CA SER A 12 -4.01 -0.23 10.98
C SER A 12 -5.31 0.53 11.15
N SER A 13 -5.22 1.72 11.73
CA SER A 13 -6.38 2.58 11.90
C SER A 13 -6.87 3.19 10.58
N ALA A 14 -6.03 3.22 9.56
CA ALA A 14 -6.32 3.89 8.29
C ALA A 14 -6.53 2.92 7.13
N ILE A 15 -5.74 1.87 7.05
CA ILE A 15 -5.71 0.98 5.88
C ILE A 15 -6.24 -0.40 6.23
N ASN A 16 -7.22 -0.86 5.45
CA ASN A 16 -7.82 -2.17 5.61
C ASN A 16 -7.06 -3.25 4.84
N GLU A 17 -6.67 -2.95 3.61
CA GLU A 17 -6.02 -3.93 2.74
C GLU A 17 -4.98 -3.26 1.85
N LEU A 18 -3.91 -3.98 1.58
CA LEU A 18 -2.84 -3.53 0.72
C LEU A 18 -2.45 -4.67 -0.22
N LYS A 19 -2.47 -4.43 -1.52
CA LYS A 19 -2.07 -5.41 -2.52
C LYS A 19 -0.95 -4.84 -3.37
N ILE A 20 0.07 -5.63 -3.62
CA ILE A 20 1.21 -5.23 -4.43
C ILE A 20 1.26 -6.05 -5.70
N ALA A 21 1.12 -5.39 -6.83
CA ALA A 21 1.26 -6.00 -8.15
C ALA A 21 2.65 -5.69 -8.70
N LYS A 22 2.91 -6.07 -9.94
CA LYS A 22 4.24 -5.91 -10.55
C LYS A 22 4.70 -4.44 -10.59
N ASN A 23 3.82 -3.53 -10.98
CA ASN A 23 4.16 -2.11 -11.12
C ASN A 23 3.14 -1.20 -10.43
N SER A 24 2.30 -1.77 -9.57
CA SER A 24 1.23 -1.02 -8.93
C SER A 24 1.00 -1.48 -7.51
N VAL A 25 0.47 -0.57 -6.70
CA VAL A 25 0.06 -0.87 -5.33
C VAL A 25 -1.40 -0.46 -5.20
N PHE A 26 -2.22 -1.37 -4.68
CA PHE A 26 -3.64 -1.12 -4.46
C PHE A 26 -3.90 -0.98 -2.98
N VAL A 27 -4.57 0.08 -2.61
CA VAL A 27 -4.85 0.41 -1.20
C VAL A 27 -6.36 0.53 -0.98
N THR A 28 -6.86 -0.15 0.06
CA THR A 28 -8.24 -0.02 0.50
C THR A 28 -8.21 0.62 1.89
N TYR A 29 -8.87 1.76 2.03
CA TYR A 29 -8.93 2.48 3.30
C TYR A 29 -10.12 2.03 4.13
N ASN A 30 -9.96 2.03 5.46
CA ASN A 30 -11.03 1.67 6.38
C ASN A 30 -12.24 2.60 6.27
N SER A 31 -12.01 3.86 5.90
CA SER A 31 -13.07 4.84 5.75
C SER A 31 -13.96 4.59 4.53
N ASN A 32 -13.47 3.81 3.56
CA ASN A 32 -14.24 3.48 2.36
C ASN A 32 -13.74 2.16 1.79
N ILE A 33 -14.18 1.06 2.40
CA ILE A 33 -13.74 -0.28 2.01
C ILE A 33 -14.26 -0.72 0.64
N ASP A 34 -15.25 -0.01 0.09
CA ASP A 34 -15.81 -0.32 -1.22
C ASP A 34 -14.98 0.27 -2.36
N LYS A 35 -14.02 1.13 -2.04
CA LYS A 35 -13.18 1.76 -3.06
C LYS A 35 -11.74 1.31 -2.91
N GLU A 36 -11.15 0.86 -4.02
CA GLU A 36 -9.76 0.49 -4.10
C GLU A 36 -9.00 1.56 -4.86
N TYR A 37 -7.96 2.10 -4.25
CA TYR A 37 -7.11 3.11 -4.87
C TYR A 37 -5.90 2.45 -5.50
N GLU A 38 -5.61 2.81 -6.74
CA GLU A 38 -4.45 2.29 -7.46
C GLU A 38 -3.34 3.33 -7.51
N PHE A 39 -2.14 2.92 -7.16
CA PHE A 39 -0.95 3.78 -7.22
C PHE A 39 0.10 3.10 -8.10
N LYS A 40 0.71 3.90 -8.97
CA LYS A 40 1.84 3.42 -9.75
C LYS A 40 3.08 3.37 -8.85
N CYS A 41 3.81 2.27 -8.89
CA CYS A 41 5.03 2.10 -8.12
C CYS A 41 6.11 1.51 -9.01
N GLU A 42 7.20 2.23 -9.18
CA GLU A 42 8.30 1.78 -10.05
C GLU A 42 9.10 0.65 -9.44
N ASN A 43 9.25 0.66 -8.11
CA ASN A 43 10.01 -0.37 -7.40
C ASN A 43 9.14 -1.02 -6.33
N THR A 44 8.28 -1.93 -6.76
CA THR A 44 7.36 -2.63 -5.86
C THR A 44 8.09 -3.56 -4.91
N GLN A 45 9.24 -4.08 -5.29
CA GLN A 45 10.04 -4.93 -4.42
C GLN A 45 10.54 -4.15 -3.20
N GLU A 46 11.06 -2.95 -3.42
CA GLU A 46 11.49 -2.08 -2.33
C GLU A 46 10.31 -1.68 -1.45
N PHE A 47 9.18 -1.35 -2.07
CA PHE A 47 7.99 -1.00 -1.32
C PHE A 47 7.52 -2.17 -0.45
N ASN A 48 7.53 -3.39 -1.00
CA ASN A 48 7.17 -4.59 -0.27
C ASN A 48 8.07 -4.79 0.95
N GLU A 49 9.36 -4.56 0.80
CA GLU A 49 10.31 -4.66 1.91
C GLU A 49 9.99 -3.64 3.01
N LYS A 50 9.64 -2.42 2.61
CA LYS A 50 9.26 -1.37 3.56
C LYS A 50 7.98 -1.72 4.31
N VAL A 51 7.00 -2.30 3.62
CA VAL A 51 5.76 -2.76 4.25
C VAL A 51 6.07 -3.84 5.28
N SER A 52 6.87 -4.82 4.89
CA SER A 52 7.26 -5.91 5.78
C SER A 52 7.96 -5.39 7.03
N ASN A 53 8.91 -4.46 6.87
CA ASN A 53 9.63 -3.87 7.99
C ASN A 53 8.70 -3.04 8.88
N THR A 54 7.78 -2.32 8.28
CA THR A 54 6.81 -1.51 9.01
C THR A 54 5.92 -2.37 9.90
N LEU A 55 5.46 -3.49 9.37
CA LEU A 55 4.65 -4.44 10.14
C LEU A 55 5.47 -5.09 11.25
N LYS A 56 6.71 -5.47 10.94
CA LYS A 56 7.62 -6.09 11.90
C LYS A 56 7.93 -5.16 13.08
N ASN A 57 8.01 -3.86 12.82
CA ASN A 57 8.32 -2.85 13.81
C ASN A 57 7.06 -2.26 14.48
N ASN A 58 5.88 -2.78 14.15
CA ASN A 58 4.59 -2.27 14.66
C ASN A 58 4.37 -0.80 14.32
N GLU A 59 4.86 -0.37 13.17
CA GLU A 59 4.67 1.00 12.70
C GLU A 59 3.42 1.11 11.83
N SER A 60 2.98 2.35 11.56
CA SER A 60 1.76 2.60 10.80
C SER A 60 1.96 2.42 9.30
N ILE A 61 1.17 1.52 8.71
CA ILE A 61 1.15 1.34 7.25
C ILE A 61 0.58 2.58 6.57
N GLY A 62 -0.43 3.22 7.19
CA GLY A 62 -0.98 4.46 6.67
C GLY A 62 0.07 5.55 6.54
N LYS A 63 0.93 5.67 7.52
CA LYS A 63 2.03 6.63 7.49
C LYS A 63 3.02 6.30 6.38
N LEU A 64 3.33 5.02 6.19
CA LEU A 64 4.22 4.58 5.11
C LEU A 64 3.65 4.95 3.75
N VAL A 65 2.37 4.69 3.53
CA VAL A 65 1.71 5.01 2.26
C VAL A 65 1.73 6.52 2.02
N ASN A 66 1.36 7.31 3.03
CA ASN A 66 1.36 8.78 2.89
C ASN A 66 2.75 9.33 2.59
N THR A 67 3.76 8.83 3.27
CA THR A 67 5.14 9.25 3.04
C THR A 67 5.59 8.90 1.63
N SER A 68 5.24 7.70 1.17
CA SER A 68 5.59 7.25 -0.19
C SER A 68 4.93 8.11 -1.25
N ILE A 69 3.69 8.54 -1.02
CA ILE A 69 3.00 9.45 -1.93
C ILE A 69 3.71 10.81 -1.99
N LYS A 70 4.08 11.34 -0.83
CA LYS A 70 4.78 12.62 -0.75
C LYS A 70 6.13 12.58 -1.45
N GLU A 71 6.82 11.45 -1.36
CA GLU A 71 8.13 11.27 -1.98
C GLU A 71 8.05 10.95 -3.46
N GLY A 72 6.84 10.80 -4.00
CA GLY A 72 6.64 10.47 -5.40
C GLY A 72 6.89 9.01 -5.75
N LYS A 73 7.03 8.16 -4.75
CA LYS A 73 7.23 6.72 -4.97
C LYS A 73 5.93 6.00 -5.29
N LEU A 74 4.82 6.55 -4.82
CA LEU A 74 3.48 6.11 -5.17
C LEU A 74 2.74 7.24 -5.85
N VAL A 75 2.28 7.02 -7.05
CA VAL A 75 1.54 8.02 -7.83
C VAL A 75 0.11 7.53 -8.00
N ASP A 76 -0.85 8.34 -7.56
CA ASP A 76 -2.27 7.98 -7.65
C ASP A 76 -2.71 7.95 -9.11
N ILE A 77 -3.10 6.77 -9.58
CA ILE A 77 -3.62 6.56 -10.93
C ILE A 77 -5.03 5.96 -10.87
N THR A 78 -5.71 6.11 -9.75
CA THR A 78 -7.07 5.62 -9.57
C THR A 78 -8.01 6.24 -10.60
N LYS A 79 -8.79 5.37 -11.24
CA LYS A 79 -9.77 5.79 -12.24
C LYS A 79 -11.13 6.00 -11.64
#